data_26ed8a8fa0f913b3a3cc27f9ccb07262
#
_entry.id   26ed8a8fa0f913b3a3cc27f9ccb07262
#
_cell.length_a   1.000
_cell.length_b   1.000
_cell.length_c   1.000
_cell.angle_alpha   90.00
_cell.angle_beta   90.00
_cell.angle_gamma   90.00
#
_symmetry.space_group_name_H-M   'P 1'
#
loop_
_entity.id
_entity.type
_entity.pdbx_description
1 polymer ?
#
loop_
_entity_poly.entity_id
_entity_poly.type
_entity_poly.pdbx_seq_one_letter_code
_entity_poly.pdbx_strand_id
1 'polypeptide(L)'
;MTLLICEDGTEYTERFQRFLGAEFRFLRASHFAEALRQLPVARALLLDLDFRRTDPALLVDASGAPASRDTAEVQGILILRALRSRGVQLPALLFADLDDEARAARLCADLAPLQIVPSGEGLASIAQRLRALPDQQRDR
;
A
#
# COMPACT_ATOMS: atom_id res chain seq x y z
N MET A 1 12.63 -10.60 2.07
CA MET A 1 11.28 -10.08 2.38
C MET A 1 10.59 -9.72 1.09
N THR A 2 9.36 -10.15 0.93
CA THR A 2 8.53 -9.84 -0.24
C THR A 2 7.54 -8.74 0.12
N LEU A 3 7.51 -7.70 -0.68
CA LEU A 3 6.65 -6.54 -0.48
C LEU A 3 5.68 -6.41 -1.65
N LEU A 4 4.42 -6.14 -1.36
CA LEU A 4 3.39 -5.95 -2.37
C LEU A 4 3.17 -4.46 -2.57
N ILE A 5 3.41 -3.97 -3.79
CA ILE A 5 3.19 -2.58 -4.15
C ILE A 5 1.85 -2.47 -4.87
N CYS A 6 0.94 -1.66 -4.34
CA CYS A 6 -0.34 -1.37 -4.98
C CYS A 6 -0.25 0.02 -5.61
N GLU A 7 -0.24 0.08 -6.93
CA GLU A 7 -0.19 1.34 -7.68
C GLU A 7 -0.83 1.13 -9.05
N ASP A 8 -1.36 2.19 -9.61
CA ASP A 8 -2.00 2.13 -10.94
C ASP A 8 -0.99 2.13 -12.10
N GLY A 9 0.20 2.64 -11.86
CA GLY A 9 1.30 2.61 -12.83
C GLY A 9 2.38 1.64 -12.40
N THR A 10 3.63 1.92 -12.79
CA THR A 10 4.78 1.08 -12.47
C THR A 10 5.92 1.87 -11.84
N GLU A 11 5.72 3.15 -11.58
CA GLU A 11 6.79 4.07 -11.16
C GLU A 11 7.47 3.64 -9.87
N TYR A 12 6.68 3.32 -8.84
CA TYR A 12 7.25 2.84 -7.57
C TYR A 12 7.91 1.49 -7.73
N THR A 13 7.24 0.57 -8.40
CA THR A 13 7.75 -0.80 -8.58
C THR A 13 9.09 -0.79 -9.32
N GLU A 14 9.18 -0.05 -10.43
CA GLU A 14 10.41 0.03 -11.22
C GLU A 14 11.54 0.67 -10.42
N ARG A 15 11.24 1.77 -9.71
CA ARG A 15 12.23 2.48 -8.91
C ARG A 15 12.76 1.61 -7.77
N PHE A 16 11.86 0.95 -7.05
CA PHE A 16 12.26 0.14 -5.90
C PHE A 16 13.00 -1.12 -6.33
N GLN A 17 12.55 -1.77 -7.40
CA GLN A 17 13.28 -2.93 -7.94
C GLN A 17 14.69 -2.55 -8.38
N ARG A 18 14.82 -1.42 -9.04
CA ARG A 18 16.13 -0.98 -9.54
C ARG A 18 17.12 -0.70 -8.41
N PHE A 19 16.68 -0.03 -7.36
CA PHE A 19 17.59 0.46 -6.31
C PHE A 19 17.56 -0.38 -5.03
N LEU A 20 16.51 -1.14 -4.77
CA LEU A 20 16.35 -1.94 -3.56
C LEU A 20 16.12 -3.43 -3.85
N GLY A 21 16.16 -3.83 -5.11
CA GLY A 21 15.85 -5.21 -5.52
C GLY A 21 16.89 -6.24 -5.09
N ALA A 22 18.09 -5.81 -4.69
CA ALA A 22 19.09 -6.72 -4.15
C ALA A 22 18.75 -7.19 -2.73
N GLU A 23 17.95 -6.40 -2.01
CA GLU A 23 17.60 -6.66 -0.61
C GLU A 23 16.16 -7.12 -0.44
N PHE A 24 15.25 -6.62 -1.28
CA PHE A 24 13.82 -6.90 -1.16
C PHE A 24 13.27 -7.42 -2.49
N ARG A 25 12.26 -8.27 -2.40
CA ARG A 25 11.50 -8.69 -3.56
C ARG A 25 10.20 -7.90 -3.63
N PHE A 26 9.90 -7.34 -4.81
CA PHE A 26 8.70 -6.53 -5.00
C PHE A 26 7.73 -7.21 -5.97
N LEU A 27 6.47 -7.26 -5.57
CA LEU A 27 5.36 -7.66 -6.43
C LEU A 27 4.47 -6.45 -6.63
N ARG A 28 3.75 -6.40 -7.74
CA ARG A 28 2.88 -5.28 -8.05
C ARG A 28 1.44 -5.74 -8.22
N ALA A 29 0.50 -4.93 -7.70
CA ALA A 29 -0.93 -5.08 -7.96
C ALA A 29 -1.47 -3.73 -8.43
N SER A 30 -2.23 -3.71 -9.52
CA SER A 30 -2.79 -2.49 -10.08
C SER A 30 -4.22 -2.22 -9.62
N HIS A 31 -4.83 -3.15 -8.89
CA HIS A 31 -6.16 -3.02 -8.35
C HIS A 31 -6.38 -4.02 -7.21
N PHE A 32 -7.51 -3.89 -6.52
CA PHE A 32 -7.80 -4.66 -5.32
C PHE A 32 -7.78 -6.17 -5.53
N ALA A 33 -8.39 -6.65 -6.61
CA ALA A 33 -8.45 -8.10 -6.86
C ALA A 33 -7.06 -8.72 -7.05
N GLU A 34 -6.15 -8.01 -7.74
CA GLU A 34 -4.76 -8.46 -7.86
C GLU A 34 -4.06 -8.47 -6.50
N ALA A 35 -4.31 -7.45 -5.68
CA ALA A 35 -3.73 -7.38 -4.35
C ALA A 35 -4.14 -8.60 -3.52
N LEU A 36 -5.43 -8.96 -3.55
CA LEU A 36 -5.93 -10.13 -2.84
C LEU A 36 -5.22 -11.41 -3.29
N ARG A 37 -4.98 -11.57 -4.58
CA ARG A 37 -4.32 -12.78 -5.09
C ARG A 37 -2.87 -12.90 -4.62
N GLN A 38 -2.18 -11.77 -4.42
CA GLN A 38 -0.77 -11.78 -4.07
C GLN A 38 -0.48 -11.67 -2.58
N LEU A 39 -1.51 -11.43 -1.76
CA LEU A 39 -1.35 -11.29 -0.32
C LEU A 39 -0.62 -12.46 0.36
N PRO A 40 -0.87 -13.74 0.00
CA PRO A 40 -0.27 -14.86 0.74
C PRO A 40 1.24 -14.84 0.83
N VAL A 41 1.92 -14.21 -0.14
CA VAL A 41 3.39 -14.16 -0.14
C VAL A 41 3.94 -12.82 0.34
N ALA A 42 3.08 -11.85 0.61
CA ALA A 42 3.50 -10.51 0.99
C ALA A 42 3.76 -10.42 2.50
N ARG A 43 4.79 -9.67 2.87
CA ARG A 43 5.13 -9.38 4.26
C ARG A 43 4.73 -7.99 4.68
N ALA A 44 4.57 -7.10 3.71
CA ALA A 44 4.12 -5.74 3.94
C ALA A 44 3.51 -5.19 2.66
N LEU A 45 2.77 -4.10 2.82
CA LEU A 45 2.05 -3.43 1.74
C LEU A 45 2.65 -2.06 1.53
N LEU A 46 2.89 -1.71 0.27
CA LEU A 46 3.28 -0.36 -0.12
C LEU A 46 2.17 0.14 -1.04
N LEU A 47 1.51 1.23 -0.66
CA LEU A 47 0.31 1.69 -1.33
C LEU A 47 0.48 3.11 -1.86
N ASP A 48 0.21 3.31 -3.15
CA ASP A 48 0.00 4.65 -3.68
C ASP A 48 -1.41 5.10 -3.31
N LEU A 49 -1.63 6.40 -3.24
CA LEU A 49 -2.94 6.95 -2.87
C LEU A 49 -3.89 7.01 -4.07
N ASP A 50 -3.41 7.50 -5.21
CA ASP A 50 -4.22 7.87 -6.37
C ASP A 50 -4.17 6.79 -7.45
N PHE A 51 -5.34 6.30 -7.84
CA PHE A 51 -5.48 5.24 -8.86
C PHE A 51 -6.29 5.74 -10.06
N ARG A 52 -6.10 7.01 -10.47
CA ARG A 52 -6.88 7.57 -11.59
C ARG A 52 -6.65 6.86 -12.93
N ARG A 53 -5.52 6.18 -13.09
CA ARG A 53 -5.21 5.41 -14.30
C ARG A 53 -5.80 4.00 -14.29
N THR A 54 -6.34 3.55 -13.17
CA THR A 54 -6.99 2.25 -13.09
C THR A 54 -8.34 2.29 -13.79
N ASP A 55 -8.70 1.21 -14.48
CA ASP A 55 -10.03 1.06 -15.07
C ASP A 55 -11.08 1.27 -13.96
N PRO A 56 -12.04 2.18 -14.14
CA PRO A 56 -13.06 2.45 -13.12
C PRO A 56 -13.83 1.20 -12.67
N ALA A 57 -13.98 0.20 -13.53
CA ALA A 57 -14.63 -1.05 -13.19
C ALA A 57 -13.87 -1.85 -12.11
N LEU A 58 -12.61 -1.53 -11.88
CA LEU A 58 -11.76 -2.24 -10.92
C LEU A 58 -11.59 -1.48 -9.60
N LEU A 59 -12.17 -0.28 -9.49
CA LEU A 59 -12.12 0.50 -8.24
C LEU A 59 -13.07 -0.09 -7.21
N VAL A 60 -12.68 0.00 -5.94
CA VAL A 60 -13.48 -0.54 -4.84
C VAL A 60 -13.75 0.52 -3.76
N ASP A 61 -14.79 0.27 -2.97
CA ASP A 61 -15.06 1.05 -1.76
C ASP A 61 -14.37 0.41 -0.55
N ALA A 62 -14.62 0.93 0.64
CA ALA A 62 -13.98 0.47 1.86
C ALA A 62 -14.31 -0.98 2.23
N SER A 63 -15.36 -1.57 1.63
CA SER A 63 -15.71 -2.97 1.84
C SER A 63 -15.13 -3.89 0.76
N GLY A 64 -14.54 -3.34 -0.28
CA GLY A 64 -14.05 -4.11 -1.42
C GLY A 64 -15.07 -4.31 -2.51
N ALA A 65 -16.25 -3.69 -2.39
CA ALA A 65 -17.29 -3.74 -3.43
C ALA A 65 -16.97 -2.71 -4.53
N PRO A 66 -17.51 -2.91 -5.75
CA PRO A 66 -17.29 -1.95 -6.84
C PRO A 66 -17.67 -0.52 -6.45
N ALA A 67 -16.86 0.44 -6.84
CA ALA A 67 -17.05 1.85 -6.53
C ALA A 67 -16.95 2.71 -7.79
N SER A 68 -17.41 3.95 -7.69
CA SER A 68 -17.38 4.88 -8.82
C SER A 68 -16.02 5.56 -9.00
N ARG A 69 -15.84 6.22 -10.14
CA ARG A 69 -14.58 6.85 -10.51
C ARG A 69 -14.12 7.92 -9.51
N ASP A 70 -15.02 8.57 -8.81
CA ASP A 70 -14.67 9.60 -7.83
C ASP A 70 -13.88 9.06 -6.63
N THR A 71 -13.86 7.74 -6.42
CA THR A 71 -13.04 7.11 -5.39
C THR A 71 -11.58 6.96 -5.78
N ALA A 72 -11.24 7.20 -7.05
CA ALA A 72 -9.88 6.94 -7.55
C ALA A 72 -8.81 7.75 -6.82
N GLU A 73 -9.10 8.98 -6.42
CA GLU A 73 -8.13 9.84 -5.75
C GLU A 73 -7.72 9.36 -4.36
N VAL A 74 -8.52 8.51 -3.75
CA VAL A 74 -8.24 7.94 -2.42
C VAL A 74 -8.26 6.42 -2.43
N GLN A 75 -8.13 5.82 -3.59
CA GLN A 75 -8.27 4.38 -3.76
C GLN A 75 -7.28 3.58 -2.89
N GLY A 76 -6.06 4.07 -2.70
CA GLY A 76 -5.09 3.40 -1.85
C GLY A 76 -5.60 3.24 -0.41
N ILE A 77 -6.28 4.25 0.11
CA ILE A 77 -6.89 4.18 1.44
C ILE A 77 -8.04 3.17 1.44
N LEU A 78 -8.88 3.18 0.39
CA LEU A 78 -10.02 2.27 0.31
C LEU A 78 -9.58 0.81 0.19
N ILE A 79 -8.55 0.55 -0.60
CA ILE A 79 -7.95 -0.78 -0.69
C ILE A 79 -7.48 -1.24 0.68
N LEU A 80 -6.76 -0.40 1.40
CA LEU A 80 -6.28 -0.75 2.72
C LEU A 80 -7.42 -1.00 3.71
N ARG A 81 -8.46 -0.15 3.69
CA ARG A 81 -9.65 -0.39 4.52
C ARG A 81 -10.31 -1.73 4.22
N ALA A 82 -10.45 -2.05 2.94
CA ALA A 82 -11.04 -3.33 2.52
C ALA A 82 -10.20 -4.52 2.99
N LEU A 83 -8.87 -4.40 2.91
CA LEU A 83 -7.96 -5.44 3.40
C LEU A 83 -8.06 -5.59 4.92
N ARG A 84 -8.06 -4.48 5.65
CA ARG A 84 -8.20 -4.51 7.12
C ARG A 84 -9.53 -5.14 7.55
N SER A 85 -10.60 -4.86 6.84
CA SER A 85 -11.91 -5.43 7.14
C SER A 85 -11.95 -6.95 6.94
N ARG A 86 -11.02 -7.49 6.17
CA ARG A 86 -10.87 -8.94 5.96
C ARG A 86 -9.87 -9.57 6.92
N GLY A 87 -9.40 -8.82 7.91
CA GLY A 87 -8.45 -9.34 8.91
C GLY A 87 -7.00 -9.30 8.48
N VAL A 88 -6.67 -8.65 7.36
CA VAL A 88 -5.27 -8.51 6.93
C VAL A 88 -4.58 -7.49 7.82
N GLN A 89 -3.54 -7.92 8.54
CA GLN A 89 -2.84 -7.11 9.53
C GLN A 89 -1.40 -6.80 9.12
N LEU A 90 -1.06 -6.96 7.86
CA LEU A 90 0.30 -6.68 7.37
C LEU A 90 0.65 -5.20 7.58
N PRO A 91 1.91 -4.91 7.96
CA PRO A 91 2.36 -3.53 8.00
C PRO A 91 2.20 -2.87 6.64
N ALA A 92 1.81 -1.60 6.64
CA ALA A 92 1.57 -0.86 5.41
C ALA A 92 2.26 0.50 5.44
N LEU A 93 2.82 0.89 4.29
CA LEU A 93 3.27 2.23 4.01
C LEU A 93 2.37 2.82 2.94
N LEU A 94 1.77 3.96 3.23
CA LEU A 94 0.95 4.71 2.27
C LEU A 94 1.75 5.93 1.80
N PHE A 95 2.02 6.00 0.51
CA PHE A 95 2.71 7.15 -0.09
C PHE A 95 1.67 8.22 -0.40
N ALA A 96 1.66 9.28 0.38
CA ALA A 96 0.68 10.35 0.23
C ALA A 96 1.20 11.63 0.87
N ASP A 97 0.90 12.75 0.23
CA ASP A 97 1.22 14.08 0.76
C ASP A 97 -0.06 14.65 1.38
N LEU A 98 -0.30 14.32 2.65
CA LEU A 98 -1.49 14.76 3.38
C LEU A 98 -1.16 15.99 4.21
N ASP A 99 -1.86 17.10 3.94
CA ASP A 99 -1.65 18.36 4.65
C ASP A 99 -2.31 18.39 6.02
N ASP A 100 -3.35 17.58 6.21
CA ASP A 100 -4.11 17.53 7.46
C ASP A 100 -3.51 16.50 8.41
N GLU A 101 -2.76 16.97 9.41
CA GLU A 101 -2.11 16.08 10.37
C GLU A 101 -3.11 15.29 11.20
N ALA A 102 -4.26 15.87 11.52
CA ALA A 102 -5.30 15.18 12.27
C ALA A 102 -5.89 14.03 11.48
N ARG A 103 -6.10 14.23 10.16
CA ARG A 103 -6.57 13.18 9.27
C ARG A 103 -5.54 12.06 9.16
N ALA A 104 -4.27 12.42 9.00
CA ALA A 104 -3.19 11.44 8.93
C ALA A 104 -3.12 10.60 10.21
N ALA A 105 -3.22 11.24 11.37
CA ALA A 105 -3.21 10.53 12.65
C ALA A 105 -4.40 9.57 12.77
N ARG A 106 -5.59 9.99 12.34
CA ARG A 106 -6.77 9.13 12.37
C ARG A 106 -6.62 7.92 11.47
N LEU A 107 -6.06 8.12 10.26
CA LEU A 107 -5.81 7.01 9.34
C LEU A 107 -4.83 6.01 9.94
N CYS A 108 -3.74 6.49 10.55
CA CYS A 108 -2.77 5.61 11.19
C CYS A 108 -3.36 4.84 12.35
N ALA A 109 -4.27 5.44 13.10
CA ALA A 109 -4.97 4.77 14.20
C ALA A 109 -5.98 3.74 13.67
N ASP A 110 -6.78 4.13 12.67
CA ASP A 110 -7.86 3.28 12.15
C ASP A 110 -7.35 2.09 11.35
N LEU A 111 -6.22 2.26 10.67
CA LEU A 111 -5.71 1.28 9.72
C LEU A 111 -4.35 0.71 10.15
N ALA A 112 -4.05 0.78 11.44
CA ALA A 112 -2.78 0.27 11.98
C ALA A 112 -2.59 -1.22 11.65
N PRO A 113 -1.33 -1.66 11.47
CA PRO A 113 -0.11 -0.86 11.47
C PRO A 113 0.10 -0.14 10.12
N LEU A 114 0.16 1.18 10.17
CA LEU A 114 0.28 2.02 8.98
C LEU A 114 1.23 3.18 9.25
N GLN A 115 2.13 3.43 8.29
CA GLN A 115 2.93 4.64 8.22
C GLN A 115 2.53 5.42 6.98
N ILE A 116 2.33 6.72 7.11
CA ILE A 116 2.12 7.59 5.95
C ILE A 116 3.44 8.24 5.61
N VAL A 117 3.86 8.09 4.36
CA VAL A 117 5.18 8.48 3.89
C VAL A 117 5.00 9.49 2.77
N PRO A 118 5.70 10.65 2.83
CA PRO A 118 5.64 11.62 1.73
C PRO A 118 6.04 10.97 0.40
N SER A 119 5.35 11.33 -0.68
CA SER A 119 5.61 10.74 -2.00
C SER A 119 7.03 10.98 -2.50
N GLY A 120 7.67 12.05 -2.03
CA GLY A 120 9.05 12.38 -2.41
C GLY A 120 10.11 11.86 -1.45
N GLU A 121 9.78 10.95 -0.54
CA GLU A 121 10.76 10.43 0.41
C GLU A 121 11.90 9.71 -0.29
N GLY A 122 13.13 9.91 0.19
CA GLY A 122 14.31 9.31 -0.42
C GLY A 122 14.42 7.82 -0.21
N LEU A 123 15.11 7.14 -1.13
CA LEU A 123 15.26 5.68 -1.09
C LEU A 123 15.93 5.17 0.18
N ALA A 124 16.93 5.88 0.70
CA ALA A 124 17.61 5.48 1.93
C ALA A 124 16.64 5.43 3.11
N SER A 125 15.78 6.45 3.22
CA SER A 125 14.77 6.51 4.27
C SER A 125 13.74 5.40 4.11
N ILE A 126 13.28 5.16 2.88
CA ILE A 126 12.34 4.07 2.59
C ILE A 126 12.96 2.72 2.98
N ALA A 127 14.21 2.48 2.59
CA ALA A 127 14.90 1.23 2.93
C ALA A 127 14.99 1.04 4.45
N GLN A 128 15.27 2.10 5.20
CA GLN A 128 15.27 2.04 6.66
C GLN A 128 13.92 1.65 7.23
N ARG A 129 12.84 2.24 6.70
CA ARG A 129 11.48 1.90 7.15
C ARG A 129 11.16 0.43 6.88
N LEU A 130 11.56 -0.07 5.71
CA LEU A 130 11.31 -1.46 5.33
C LEU A 130 12.08 -2.44 6.22
N ARG A 131 13.33 -2.12 6.54
CA ARG A 131 14.16 -2.96 7.42
C ARG A 131 13.62 -2.98 8.85
N ALA A 132 12.96 -1.92 9.27
CA ALA A 132 12.40 -1.80 10.62
C ALA A 132 11.03 -2.48 10.76
N LEU A 133 10.43 -2.96 9.67
CA LEU A 133 9.12 -3.62 9.74
C LEU A 133 9.19 -4.93 10.53
N PRO A 134 8.14 -5.26 11.29
CA PRO A 134 8.10 -6.53 12.01
C PRO A 134 8.16 -7.73 11.08
N ASP A 135 8.84 -8.79 11.52
CA ASP A 135 8.87 -10.04 10.79
C ASP A 135 7.62 -10.85 11.18
N GLN A 136 6.64 -10.88 10.31
CA GLN A 136 5.36 -11.54 10.56
C GLN A 136 5.48 -13.05 10.68
N GLN A 137 6.57 -13.65 10.21
CA GLN A 137 6.77 -15.09 10.30
C GLN A 137 7.02 -15.56 11.73
N ARG A 138 7.52 -14.66 12.58
CA ARG A 138 7.85 -15.02 13.96
C ARG A 138 6.64 -15.21 14.85
N ASP A 139 5.48 -14.75 14.40
CA ASP A 139 4.25 -14.78 15.18
C ASP A 139 3.51 -16.12 15.09
N ARG A 140 4.14 -17.13 14.54
CA ARG A 140 3.52 -18.44 14.33
C ARG A 140 3.98 -19.48 15.33
#